data_dd031decbd2730593cb2b5c666e04ded
#
_entry.id   dd031decbd2730593cb2b5c666e04ded
#
_cell.length_a   1.000
_cell.length_b   1.000
_cell.length_c   1.000
_cell.angle_alpha   90.00
_cell.angle_beta   90.00
_cell.angle_gamma   90.00
#
_symmetry.space_group_name_H-M   'P 1'
#
loop_
_entity.id
_entity.type
_entity.pdbx_description
1 polymer ?
#
loop_
_entity_poly.entity_id
_entity_poly.type
_entity_poly.pdbx_seq_one_letter_code
_entity_poly.pdbx_strand_id
1 'polypeptide(L)'
;YHTSLADAQDGMNFLGSPYTNSSDPEIIYVSVFNTDTECRNTQLQFTLEVHEAAQASAPLEVYVLCDDNVETDGDPTNDRVQFDLSTQDLLVLNGQDPLNYTVSYYPSQADADQGINALPTLYENGINPQVIIARVDNDLQVLDATGSLVDSSICYETALVTLEVNPLPIVDIDPDYILCVDTNGTEVLAPLEVDTGLSSVDYTFIWSDATGAVVGTGSSYAPLQGGNYTLEVFDATLSTQCAAPVEVFTVIESTPPLLTAQVSTAAFASTHVIEAVATGQGIYEYSLDQGPWGDSGMFIDVTPGQHVVTARDLNGCGEAQVVVYVIDYPLYFTPNGDGYNDTWN
;
A
#
# COMPACT_ATOMS: atom_id res chain seq x y z
N TYR A 1 -16.48 -59.06 31.11
CA TYR A 1 -15.56 -57.99 31.51
C TYR A 1 -15.79 -57.65 32.98
N HIS A 2 -14.68 -57.36 33.70
CA HIS A 2 -14.68 -57.11 35.14
C HIS A 2 -13.64 -56.02 35.49
N THR A 3 -13.86 -55.31 36.60
CA THR A 3 -12.91 -54.32 37.12
C THR A 3 -11.85 -54.89 38.01
N SER A 4 -11.96 -56.17 38.39
CA SER A 4 -10.95 -56.87 39.18
C SER A 4 -10.65 -58.29 38.64
N LEU A 5 -9.43 -58.75 38.85
CA LEU A 5 -9.03 -60.11 38.49
C LEU A 5 -9.81 -61.16 39.29
N ALA A 6 -10.13 -60.87 40.57
CA ALA A 6 -10.88 -61.78 41.40
C ALA A 6 -12.33 -61.98 40.84
N ASP A 7 -13.01 -60.90 40.48
CA ASP A 7 -14.34 -61.01 39.89
C ASP A 7 -14.33 -61.74 38.54
N ALA A 8 -13.27 -61.53 37.74
CA ALA A 8 -13.07 -62.24 36.48
C ALA A 8 -12.86 -63.74 36.69
N GLN A 9 -12.13 -64.14 37.73
CA GLN A 9 -11.90 -65.55 38.10
C GLN A 9 -13.15 -66.22 38.67
N ASP A 10 -13.90 -65.48 39.51
CA ASP A 10 -15.12 -65.99 40.15
C ASP A 10 -16.33 -65.88 39.21
N GLY A 11 -16.23 -65.11 38.14
CA GLY A 11 -17.33 -64.85 37.19
C GLY A 11 -18.48 -64.08 37.86
N MET A 12 -18.13 -63.10 38.68
CA MET A 12 -19.07 -62.24 39.39
C MET A 12 -18.90 -60.80 38.97
N ASN A 13 -19.84 -59.92 39.29
CA ASN A 13 -19.78 -58.46 39.07
C ASN A 13 -19.43 -58.09 37.63
N PHE A 14 -20.16 -58.63 36.66
CA PHE A 14 -19.97 -58.32 35.22
C PHE A 14 -20.23 -56.84 34.95
N LEU A 15 -19.40 -56.25 34.13
CA LEU A 15 -19.60 -54.89 33.64
C LEU A 15 -20.76 -54.84 32.66
N GLY A 16 -21.58 -53.81 32.79
CA GLY A 16 -22.68 -53.51 31.86
C GLY A 16 -22.20 -53.02 30.51
N SER A 17 -23.09 -53.06 29.54
CA SER A 17 -22.85 -52.40 28.24
C SER A 17 -23.99 -51.39 27.96
N PRO A 18 -23.71 -50.08 27.81
CA PRO A 18 -22.38 -49.46 27.83
C PRO A 18 -21.78 -49.38 29.24
N TYR A 19 -20.46 -49.29 29.33
CA TYR A 19 -19.69 -49.12 30.56
C TYR A 19 -19.02 -47.72 30.60
N THR A 20 -19.07 -47.09 31.78
CA THR A 20 -18.34 -45.83 32.04
C THR A 20 -17.19 -46.16 33.01
N ASN A 21 -15.96 -45.78 32.65
CA ASN A 21 -14.80 -45.99 33.49
C ASN A 21 -14.91 -45.27 34.84
N SER A 22 -14.36 -45.86 35.89
CA SER A 22 -14.38 -45.31 37.25
C SER A 22 -13.05 -44.64 37.64
N SER A 23 -11.99 -44.92 36.90
CA SER A 23 -10.67 -44.28 36.98
C SER A 23 -10.08 -44.14 35.60
N ASP A 24 -9.04 -43.31 35.47
CA ASP A 24 -8.31 -43.12 34.24
C ASP A 24 -6.77 -43.11 34.56
N PRO A 25 -6.00 -44.06 34.04
CA PRO A 25 -6.43 -45.26 33.30
C PRO A 25 -7.13 -46.32 34.17
N GLU A 26 -7.94 -47.19 33.56
CA GLU A 26 -8.64 -48.29 34.24
C GLU A 26 -8.29 -49.63 33.55
N ILE A 27 -7.91 -50.66 34.37
CA ILE A 27 -7.61 -51.97 33.84
C ILE A 27 -8.90 -52.82 33.86
N ILE A 28 -9.24 -53.38 32.71
CA ILE A 28 -10.38 -54.28 32.52
C ILE A 28 -9.88 -55.69 32.31
N TYR A 29 -10.36 -56.60 33.15
CA TYR A 29 -10.09 -58.04 33.09
C TYR A 29 -11.13 -58.76 32.24
N VAL A 30 -10.69 -59.65 31.38
CA VAL A 30 -11.52 -60.41 30.47
C VAL A 30 -11.68 -61.85 30.99
N SER A 31 -12.89 -62.29 31.19
CA SER A 31 -13.19 -63.69 31.51
C SER A 31 -13.87 -64.35 30.32
N VAL A 32 -13.21 -65.37 29.78
CA VAL A 32 -13.75 -66.25 28.72
C VAL A 32 -14.11 -67.57 29.34
N PHE A 33 -15.41 -67.91 29.28
CA PHE A 33 -15.98 -69.12 29.89
C PHE A 33 -16.41 -70.10 28.80
N ASN A 34 -15.95 -71.36 28.88
CA ASN A 34 -16.40 -72.41 28.00
C ASN A 34 -17.56 -73.15 28.68
N THR A 35 -18.75 -73.10 28.06
CA THR A 35 -20.00 -73.67 28.58
C THR A 35 -20.01 -75.20 28.64
N ASP A 36 -19.18 -75.88 27.80
CA ASP A 36 -19.18 -77.32 27.71
C ASP A 36 -18.20 -77.97 28.71
N THR A 37 -17.08 -77.29 28.99
CA THR A 37 -16.04 -77.78 29.88
C THR A 37 -16.03 -77.10 31.24
N GLU A 38 -16.83 -76.09 31.43
CA GLU A 38 -16.87 -75.23 32.62
C GLU A 38 -15.52 -74.55 32.94
N CYS A 39 -14.59 -74.55 31.99
CA CYS A 39 -13.26 -73.92 32.17
C CYS A 39 -13.37 -72.42 31.91
N ARG A 40 -12.66 -71.64 32.76
CA ARG A 40 -12.58 -70.18 32.65
C ARG A 40 -11.14 -69.76 32.41
N ASN A 41 -10.92 -68.87 31.44
CA ASN A 41 -9.65 -68.21 31.20
C ASN A 41 -9.79 -66.71 31.55
N THR A 42 -8.87 -66.20 32.39
CA THR A 42 -8.84 -64.82 32.89
C THR A 42 -7.46 -64.17 32.73
N GLN A 43 -6.67 -64.66 31.78
CA GLN A 43 -5.30 -64.14 31.54
C GLN A 43 -5.28 -62.89 30.66
N LEU A 44 -6.43 -62.50 30.08
CA LEU A 44 -6.51 -61.34 29.23
C LEU A 44 -7.01 -60.13 30.03
N GLN A 45 -6.33 -59.02 29.78
CA GLN A 45 -6.76 -57.71 30.29
C GLN A 45 -6.43 -56.65 29.24
N PHE A 46 -7.09 -55.51 29.32
CA PHE A 46 -6.78 -54.32 28.57
C PHE A 46 -6.99 -53.07 29.45
N THR A 47 -6.36 -51.98 29.07
CA THR A 47 -6.50 -50.69 29.76
C THR A 47 -7.47 -49.80 29.00
N LEU A 48 -8.40 -49.19 29.73
CA LEU A 48 -9.17 -48.05 29.24
C LEU A 48 -8.46 -46.77 29.63
N GLU A 49 -8.22 -45.94 28.66
CA GLU A 49 -7.58 -44.63 28.86
C GLU A 49 -8.44 -43.57 28.11
N VAL A 50 -8.72 -42.48 28.79
CA VAL A 50 -9.51 -41.37 28.23
C VAL A 50 -8.57 -40.21 28.04
N HIS A 51 -8.42 -39.76 26.80
CA HIS A 51 -7.64 -38.58 26.47
C HIS A 51 -8.55 -37.38 26.30
N GLU A 52 -8.02 -36.20 26.61
CA GLU A 52 -8.76 -34.94 26.37
C GLU A 52 -8.99 -34.79 24.87
N ALA A 53 -10.23 -34.45 24.51
CA ALA A 53 -10.57 -34.17 23.12
C ALA A 53 -9.89 -32.86 22.65
N ALA A 54 -9.48 -32.84 21.39
CA ALA A 54 -9.11 -31.59 20.75
C ALA A 54 -10.28 -30.59 20.81
N GLN A 55 -9.98 -29.33 20.99
CA GLN A 55 -10.93 -28.23 20.97
C GLN A 55 -10.42 -27.19 19.98
N ALA A 56 -11.32 -26.62 19.21
CA ALA A 56 -11.03 -25.49 18.34
C ALA A 56 -11.84 -24.27 18.80
N SER A 57 -11.23 -23.11 18.84
CA SER A 57 -11.93 -21.86 19.17
C SER A 57 -12.96 -21.51 18.10
N ALA A 58 -14.18 -21.18 18.52
CA ALA A 58 -15.21 -20.69 17.60
C ALA A 58 -16.18 -19.73 18.34
N PRO A 59 -16.54 -18.57 17.75
CA PRO A 59 -15.99 -18.04 16.49
C PRO A 59 -14.59 -17.42 16.68
N LEU A 60 -13.76 -17.50 15.66
CA LEU A 60 -12.52 -16.72 15.56
C LEU A 60 -12.82 -15.33 15.03
N GLU A 61 -12.02 -14.34 15.43
CA GLU A 61 -12.03 -13.04 14.77
C GLU A 61 -11.56 -13.18 13.32
N VAL A 62 -12.04 -12.27 12.46
CA VAL A 62 -11.62 -12.26 11.06
C VAL A 62 -10.13 -11.90 10.99
N TYR A 63 -9.34 -12.70 10.26
CA TYR A 63 -7.95 -12.39 10.00
C TYR A 63 -7.87 -11.43 8.82
N VAL A 64 -7.64 -10.14 9.12
CA VAL A 64 -7.68 -9.06 8.14
C VAL A 64 -6.28 -8.58 7.84
N LEU A 65 -5.94 -8.46 6.57
CA LEU A 65 -4.71 -7.81 6.08
C LEU A 65 -5.06 -6.71 5.07
N CYS A 66 -4.13 -5.79 4.86
CA CYS A 66 -4.22 -4.86 3.74
C CYS A 66 -3.75 -5.55 2.46
N ASP A 67 -4.34 -5.17 1.33
CA ASP A 67 -3.83 -5.55 0.02
C ASP A 67 -2.36 -5.12 -0.12
N ASP A 68 -1.60 -5.80 -0.94
CA ASP A 68 -0.19 -5.46 -1.14
C ASP A 68 0.12 -5.19 -2.61
N ASN A 69 1.15 -4.40 -2.83
CA ASN A 69 1.66 -4.10 -4.17
C ASN A 69 2.99 -4.82 -4.47
N VAL A 70 3.48 -5.68 -3.57
CA VAL A 70 4.89 -6.07 -3.61
C VAL A 70 5.14 -7.58 -3.53
N GLU A 71 4.36 -8.36 -2.78
CA GLU A 71 4.88 -9.65 -2.31
C GLU A 71 4.49 -10.86 -3.14
N THR A 72 3.32 -10.88 -3.78
CA THR A 72 2.89 -12.04 -4.56
C THR A 72 2.67 -11.76 -6.04
N ASP A 73 2.06 -10.65 -6.40
CA ASP A 73 1.76 -10.35 -7.80
C ASP A 73 1.95 -8.88 -8.22
N GLY A 74 2.17 -7.96 -7.27
CA GLY A 74 2.41 -6.55 -7.54
C GLY A 74 1.17 -5.74 -7.91
N ASP A 75 -0.03 -6.25 -7.66
CA ASP A 75 -1.30 -5.58 -7.95
C ASP A 75 -2.04 -5.23 -6.65
N PRO A 76 -2.01 -3.96 -6.18
CA PRO A 76 -2.65 -3.54 -4.93
C PRO A 76 -4.18 -3.45 -5.01
N THR A 77 -4.80 -3.91 -6.11
CA THR A 77 -6.24 -3.76 -6.38
C THR A 77 -6.96 -5.09 -6.63
N ASN A 78 -6.27 -6.23 -6.44
CA ASN A 78 -6.83 -7.53 -6.78
C ASN A 78 -7.44 -8.29 -5.60
N ASP A 79 -7.43 -7.70 -4.39
CA ASP A 79 -7.93 -8.29 -3.15
C ASP A 79 -7.21 -9.60 -2.77
N ARG A 80 -5.92 -9.74 -3.09
CA ARG A 80 -5.10 -10.92 -2.83
C ARG A 80 -3.85 -10.56 -2.05
N VAL A 81 -3.59 -11.34 -0.99
CA VAL A 81 -2.40 -11.18 -0.15
C VAL A 81 -1.98 -12.53 0.43
N GLN A 82 -0.73 -12.65 0.77
CA GLN A 82 -0.22 -13.84 1.43
C GLN A 82 -0.46 -13.77 2.95
N PHE A 83 -1.29 -14.67 3.48
CA PHE A 83 -1.57 -14.84 4.90
C PHE A 83 -0.57 -15.81 5.53
N ASP A 84 0.04 -15.45 6.66
CA ASP A 84 0.77 -16.39 7.51
C ASP A 84 -0.21 -17.06 8.48
N LEU A 85 -0.70 -18.25 8.11
CA LEU A 85 -1.71 -18.97 8.87
C LEU A 85 -1.19 -19.41 10.25
N SER A 86 0.12 -19.58 10.44
CA SER A 86 0.71 -19.99 11.73
C SER A 86 0.48 -18.96 12.84
N THR A 87 0.22 -17.69 12.47
CA THR A 87 -0.14 -16.64 13.43
C THR A 87 -1.47 -16.89 14.11
N GLN A 88 -2.33 -17.73 13.54
CA GLN A 88 -3.65 -18.07 14.06
C GLN A 88 -3.64 -19.32 14.95
N ASP A 89 -2.57 -20.10 14.95
CA ASP A 89 -2.50 -21.40 15.67
C ASP A 89 -2.87 -21.28 17.15
N LEU A 90 -2.30 -20.31 17.85
CA LEU A 90 -2.58 -20.12 19.28
C LEU A 90 -4.03 -19.68 19.56
N LEU A 91 -4.63 -18.94 18.64
CA LEU A 91 -6.03 -18.53 18.74
C LEU A 91 -6.94 -19.74 18.51
N VAL A 92 -6.63 -20.54 17.50
CA VAL A 92 -7.35 -21.79 17.18
C VAL A 92 -7.26 -22.79 18.32
N LEU A 93 -6.06 -22.97 18.92
CA LEU A 93 -5.81 -23.90 20.03
C LEU A 93 -6.57 -23.55 21.31
N ASN A 94 -7.05 -22.33 21.46
CA ASN A 94 -7.86 -21.91 22.62
C ASN A 94 -7.24 -22.25 23.99
N GLY A 95 -5.91 -22.12 24.09
CA GLY A 95 -5.16 -22.39 25.33
C GLY A 95 -4.70 -23.83 25.53
N GLN A 96 -4.97 -24.76 24.60
CA GLN A 96 -4.36 -26.08 24.58
C GLN A 96 -2.86 -26.00 24.30
N ASP A 97 -2.11 -26.97 24.84
CA ASP A 97 -0.65 -27.01 24.70
C ASP A 97 -0.23 -27.39 23.27
N PRO A 98 0.48 -26.51 22.55
CA PRO A 98 0.92 -26.79 21.17
C PRO A 98 1.93 -27.96 21.06
N LEU A 99 2.41 -28.51 22.17
CA LEU A 99 3.23 -29.74 22.17
C LEU A 99 2.40 -31.00 22.05
N ASN A 100 1.11 -30.92 22.35
CA ASN A 100 0.20 -32.06 22.35
C ASN A 100 -0.89 -31.96 21.28
N TYR A 101 -1.00 -30.79 20.61
CA TYR A 101 -2.03 -30.53 19.60
C TYR A 101 -1.45 -29.83 18.41
N THR A 102 -1.75 -30.34 17.21
CA THR A 102 -1.32 -29.75 15.94
C THR A 102 -2.49 -29.04 15.26
N VAL A 103 -2.21 -27.83 14.73
CA VAL A 103 -3.16 -27.08 13.90
C VAL A 103 -2.78 -27.23 12.44
N SER A 104 -3.77 -27.50 11.60
CA SER A 104 -3.64 -27.50 10.13
C SER A 104 -4.85 -26.80 9.49
N TYR A 105 -4.64 -26.26 8.30
CA TYR A 105 -5.66 -25.47 7.61
C TYR A 105 -6.03 -26.14 6.29
N TYR A 106 -7.30 -26.04 5.91
CA TYR A 106 -7.86 -26.73 4.75
C TYR A 106 -8.81 -25.83 3.94
N PRO A 107 -8.92 -26.06 2.62
CA PRO A 107 -9.80 -25.26 1.78
C PRO A 107 -11.28 -25.62 1.96
N SER A 108 -11.59 -26.80 2.52
CA SER A 108 -12.95 -27.27 2.73
C SER A 108 -13.08 -28.14 3.96
N GLN A 109 -14.32 -28.25 4.51
CA GLN A 109 -14.63 -29.16 5.60
C GLN A 109 -14.34 -30.62 5.23
N ALA A 110 -14.62 -31.03 3.98
CA ALA A 110 -14.36 -32.39 3.51
C ALA A 110 -12.86 -32.75 3.50
N ASP A 111 -12.01 -31.80 3.13
CA ASP A 111 -10.56 -31.98 3.18
C ASP A 111 -10.06 -32.00 4.64
N ALA A 112 -10.59 -31.16 5.48
CA ALA A 112 -10.28 -31.15 6.91
C ALA A 112 -10.68 -32.47 7.60
N ASP A 113 -11.88 -32.98 7.32
CA ASP A 113 -12.36 -34.25 7.90
C ASP A 113 -11.50 -35.44 7.49
N GLN A 114 -10.94 -35.40 6.30
CA GLN A 114 -10.06 -36.45 5.75
C GLN A 114 -8.56 -36.21 6.04
N GLY A 115 -8.18 -35.03 6.50
CA GLY A 115 -6.78 -34.66 6.73
C GLY A 115 -5.94 -34.60 5.45
N ILE A 116 -6.56 -34.25 4.31
CA ILE A 116 -5.90 -34.17 3.00
C ILE A 116 -5.94 -32.75 2.43
N ASN A 117 -5.04 -32.46 1.49
CA ASN A 117 -4.97 -31.16 0.83
C ASN A 117 -4.80 -29.97 1.80
N ALA A 118 -4.00 -30.14 2.86
CA ALA A 118 -3.70 -29.05 3.79
C ALA A 118 -3.08 -27.87 3.05
N LEU A 119 -3.51 -26.66 3.44
CA LEU A 119 -2.97 -25.42 2.93
C LEU A 119 -1.54 -25.19 3.44
N PRO A 120 -0.67 -24.53 2.68
CA PRO A 120 0.65 -24.14 3.13
C PRO A 120 0.54 -23.08 4.25
N THR A 121 1.58 -22.99 5.10
CA THR A 121 1.65 -21.99 6.17
C THR A 121 1.50 -20.56 5.65
N LEU A 122 2.20 -20.25 4.54
CA LEU A 122 2.03 -19.01 3.80
C LEU A 122 1.04 -19.28 2.67
N TYR A 123 -0.15 -18.74 2.80
CA TYR A 123 -1.28 -19.02 1.91
C TYR A 123 -1.82 -17.74 1.28
N GLU A 124 -1.87 -17.69 -0.05
CA GLU A 124 -2.52 -16.61 -0.80
C GLU A 124 -4.01 -16.93 -0.98
N ASN A 125 -4.88 -15.98 -0.60
CA ASN A 125 -6.33 -16.16 -0.76
C ASN A 125 -6.74 -16.21 -2.23
N GLY A 126 -7.73 -17.04 -2.53
CA GLY A 126 -8.27 -17.16 -3.91
C GLY A 126 -9.44 -16.23 -4.19
N ILE A 127 -10.13 -15.79 -3.15
CA ILE A 127 -11.30 -14.88 -3.18
C ILE A 127 -11.29 -14.01 -1.94
N ASN A 128 -11.99 -12.89 -1.94
CA ASN A 128 -12.10 -11.98 -0.81
C ASN A 128 -13.59 -11.70 -0.47
N PRO A 129 -14.06 -11.90 0.78
CA PRO A 129 -13.41 -12.68 1.83
C PRO A 129 -13.39 -14.19 1.54
N GLN A 130 -12.45 -14.92 2.11
CA GLN A 130 -12.34 -16.37 2.00
C GLN A 130 -12.50 -17.05 3.36
N VAL A 131 -13.31 -18.13 3.40
CA VAL A 131 -13.42 -18.98 4.59
C VAL A 131 -12.60 -20.25 4.35
N ILE A 132 -11.70 -20.55 5.29
CA ILE A 132 -10.94 -21.80 5.37
C ILE A 132 -11.25 -22.52 6.66
N ILE A 133 -10.85 -23.78 6.76
CA ILE A 133 -11.13 -24.62 7.93
C ILE A 133 -9.81 -24.85 8.67
N ALA A 134 -9.75 -24.48 9.94
CA ALA A 134 -8.72 -24.91 10.86
C ALA A 134 -9.14 -26.24 11.49
N ARG A 135 -8.22 -27.18 11.58
CA ARG A 135 -8.39 -28.47 12.25
C ARG A 135 -7.32 -28.58 13.34
N VAL A 136 -7.76 -28.94 14.53
CA VAL A 136 -6.91 -29.25 15.68
C VAL A 136 -6.91 -30.75 15.88
N ASP A 137 -5.75 -31.36 15.73
CA ASP A 137 -5.52 -32.79 16.01
C ASP A 137 -4.85 -32.96 17.36
N ASN A 138 -5.27 -33.99 18.11
CA ASN A 138 -4.57 -34.42 19.31
C ASN A 138 -3.42 -35.35 18.90
N ASP A 139 -2.16 -34.94 19.15
CA ASP A 139 -0.96 -35.64 18.78
C ASP A 139 -0.54 -36.72 19.77
N LEU A 140 -1.33 -36.99 20.81
CA LEU A 140 -1.05 -38.05 21.73
C LEU A 140 -1.02 -39.41 21.01
N GLN A 141 0.17 -40.02 21.01
CA GLN A 141 0.38 -41.34 20.42
C GLN A 141 -0.27 -42.41 21.31
N VAL A 142 -1.38 -42.95 20.85
CA VAL A 142 -2.02 -44.09 21.49
C VAL A 142 -1.45 -45.37 20.86
N LEU A 143 -0.80 -46.20 21.67
CA LEU A 143 -0.32 -47.49 21.24
C LEU A 143 -1.35 -48.58 21.53
N ASP A 144 -1.58 -49.48 20.59
CA ASP A 144 -2.39 -50.67 20.83
C ASP A 144 -1.65 -51.69 21.72
N ALA A 145 -2.32 -52.78 22.08
CA ALA A 145 -1.74 -53.84 22.90
C ALA A 145 -0.54 -54.54 22.28
N THR A 146 -0.25 -54.28 21.02
CA THR A 146 0.94 -54.82 20.30
C THR A 146 2.07 -53.78 20.21
N GLY A 147 1.87 -52.56 20.73
CA GLY A 147 2.80 -51.45 20.64
C GLY A 147 2.78 -50.74 19.29
N SER A 148 1.77 -50.99 18.46
CA SER A 148 1.56 -50.24 17.22
C SER A 148 0.77 -48.96 17.48
N LEU A 149 1.13 -47.88 16.79
CA LEU A 149 0.40 -46.62 16.86
C LEU A 149 -1.05 -46.84 16.38
N VAL A 150 -2.01 -46.48 17.21
CA VAL A 150 -3.39 -46.30 16.81
C VAL A 150 -3.50 -44.91 16.20
N ASP A 151 -4.16 -44.82 15.06
CA ASP A 151 -4.37 -43.51 14.41
C ASP A 151 -5.14 -42.57 15.36
N SER A 152 -4.43 -41.55 15.89
CA SER A 152 -5.00 -40.54 16.78
C SER A 152 -5.87 -39.48 16.03
N SER A 153 -5.90 -39.54 14.69
CA SER A 153 -6.63 -38.61 13.84
C SER A 153 -8.16 -38.63 14.01
N ILE A 154 -8.67 -39.56 14.82
CA ILE A 154 -10.10 -39.68 15.13
C ILE A 154 -10.58 -38.60 16.12
N CYS A 155 -9.66 -38.02 16.89
CA CYS A 155 -9.99 -37.00 17.91
C CYS A 155 -9.56 -35.61 17.46
N TYR A 156 -10.22 -35.09 16.46
CA TYR A 156 -10.01 -33.71 16.00
C TYR A 156 -11.25 -32.85 16.22
N GLU A 157 -11.04 -31.54 16.19
CA GLU A 157 -12.11 -30.53 16.18
C GLU A 157 -11.76 -29.48 15.09
N THR A 158 -12.78 -28.84 14.54
CA THR A 158 -12.61 -27.85 13.46
C THR A 158 -13.22 -26.51 13.80
N ALA A 159 -12.61 -25.44 13.30
CA ALA A 159 -13.13 -24.08 13.37
C ALA A 159 -13.06 -23.39 12.01
N LEU A 160 -13.94 -22.40 11.80
CA LEU A 160 -13.92 -21.55 10.63
C LEU A 160 -12.92 -20.40 10.86
N VAL A 161 -12.06 -20.15 9.89
CA VAL A 161 -11.19 -19.00 9.83
C VAL A 161 -11.57 -18.16 8.61
N THR A 162 -11.92 -16.91 8.83
CA THR A 162 -12.24 -15.99 7.74
C THR A 162 -11.02 -15.12 7.46
N LEU A 163 -10.57 -15.14 6.21
CA LEU A 163 -9.52 -14.29 5.68
C LEU A 163 -10.18 -13.14 4.93
N GLU A 164 -9.77 -11.91 5.21
CA GLU A 164 -10.29 -10.70 4.56
C GLU A 164 -9.14 -9.78 4.17
N VAL A 165 -9.20 -9.24 2.96
CA VAL A 165 -8.24 -8.28 2.44
C VAL A 165 -8.92 -6.93 2.31
N ASN A 166 -8.35 -5.91 2.96
CA ASN A 166 -8.80 -4.54 2.83
C ASN A 166 -8.04 -3.85 1.71
N PRO A 167 -8.72 -3.14 0.80
CA PRO A 167 -8.05 -2.45 -0.30
C PRO A 167 -7.16 -1.31 0.21
N LEU A 168 -6.13 -0.97 -0.56
CA LEU A 168 -5.32 0.23 -0.32
C LEU A 168 -6.07 1.47 -0.85
N PRO A 169 -5.91 2.64 -0.21
CA PRO A 169 -6.39 3.90 -0.77
C PRO A 169 -5.73 4.17 -2.13
N ILE A 170 -6.52 4.64 -3.10
CA ILE A 170 -6.02 5.05 -4.42
C ILE A 170 -5.81 6.55 -4.39
N VAL A 171 -4.57 7.00 -4.62
CA VAL A 171 -4.18 8.40 -4.68
C VAL A 171 -3.76 8.71 -6.12
N ASP A 172 -4.29 9.81 -6.67
CA ASP A 172 -3.97 10.27 -8.02
C ASP A 172 -3.63 11.77 -7.95
N ILE A 173 -2.33 12.09 -7.90
CA ILE A 173 -1.80 13.45 -7.93
C ILE A 173 -0.75 13.55 -9.03
N ASP A 174 -0.59 14.75 -9.57
CA ASP A 174 0.45 15.00 -10.59
C ASP A 174 1.86 14.88 -9.97
N PRO A 175 2.86 14.39 -10.73
CA PRO A 175 4.23 14.27 -10.25
C PRO A 175 4.95 15.61 -10.12
N ASP A 176 4.50 16.64 -10.85
CA ASP A 176 5.14 17.96 -10.90
C ASP A 176 4.10 19.08 -10.83
N TYR A 177 4.40 20.10 -10.04
CA TYR A 177 3.58 21.31 -9.89
C TYR A 177 4.43 22.56 -10.05
N ILE A 178 3.83 23.62 -10.56
CA ILE A 178 4.47 24.95 -10.69
C ILE A 178 4.00 25.87 -9.57
N LEU A 179 4.95 26.42 -8.83
CA LEU A 179 4.71 27.46 -7.83
C LEU A 179 5.23 28.79 -8.34
N CYS A 180 4.31 29.72 -8.58
CA CYS A 180 4.69 31.06 -8.99
C CYS A 180 5.14 31.90 -7.80
N VAL A 181 6.39 32.34 -7.81
CA VAL A 181 6.98 33.19 -6.78
C VAL A 181 7.40 34.53 -7.37
N ASP A 182 7.62 35.53 -6.51
CA ASP A 182 8.13 36.84 -6.94
C ASP A 182 9.57 36.72 -7.47
N THR A 183 10.06 37.74 -8.11
CA THR A 183 11.40 37.75 -8.73
C THR A 183 12.54 37.53 -7.73
N ASN A 184 12.29 37.65 -6.44
CA ASN A 184 13.25 37.39 -5.38
C ASN A 184 13.10 35.97 -4.77
N GLY A 185 12.05 35.23 -5.16
CA GLY A 185 11.75 33.91 -4.58
C GLY A 185 11.24 33.95 -3.14
N THR A 186 10.62 35.09 -2.72
CA THR A 186 10.24 35.31 -1.32
C THR A 186 8.73 35.30 -1.07
N GLU A 187 7.94 35.66 -2.10
CA GLU A 187 6.49 35.73 -1.98
C GLU A 187 5.84 34.83 -3.03
N VAL A 188 4.85 34.04 -2.62
CA VAL A 188 3.99 33.27 -3.52
C VAL A 188 3.01 34.22 -4.20
N LEU A 189 3.06 34.31 -5.53
CA LEU A 189 2.21 35.19 -6.32
C LEU A 189 0.79 34.62 -6.50
N ALA A 190 0.68 33.31 -6.60
CA ALA A 190 -0.60 32.60 -6.68
C ALA A 190 -0.53 31.34 -5.84
N PRO A 191 -1.49 31.09 -4.93
CA PRO A 191 -1.50 29.89 -4.12
C PRO A 191 -1.62 28.66 -5.03
N LEU A 192 -0.69 27.71 -4.85
CA LEU A 192 -0.78 26.37 -5.41
C LEU A 192 -1.51 25.50 -4.38
N GLU A 193 -2.48 24.71 -4.82
CA GLU A 193 -3.13 23.71 -3.97
C GLU A 193 -3.01 22.34 -4.66
N VAL A 194 -2.39 21.39 -3.97
CA VAL A 194 -2.33 19.99 -4.35
C VAL A 194 -3.45 19.29 -3.61
N ASP A 195 -4.49 18.87 -4.31
CA ASP A 195 -5.69 18.24 -3.74
C ASP A 195 -5.75 16.77 -4.17
N THR A 196 -5.92 15.87 -3.20
CA THR A 196 -6.07 14.45 -3.45
C THR A 196 -7.45 14.06 -3.96
N GLY A 197 -8.45 14.93 -3.81
CA GLY A 197 -9.86 14.60 -4.07
C GLY A 197 -10.48 13.61 -3.08
N LEU A 198 -9.74 13.15 -2.07
CA LEU A 198 -10.21 12.19 -1.08
C LEU A 198 -10.85 12.87 0.13
N SER A 199 -11.78 12.16 0.78
CA SER A 199 -12.50 12.65 1.95
C SER A 199 -11.64 12.61 3.21
N SER A 200 -11.48 13.72 3.93
CA SER A 200 -10.81 13.76 5.24
C SER A 200 -11.60 13.09 6.37
N VAL A 201 -12.82 12.61 6.11
CA VAL A 201 -13.60 11.79 7.06
C VAL A 201 -13.17 10.33 6.97
N ASP A 202 -12.85 9.87 5.75
CA ASP A 202 -12.55 8.48 5.46
C ASP A 202 -11.05 8.20 5.44
N TYR A 203 -10.21 9.23 5.25
CA TYR A 203 -8.76 9.11 5.14
C TYR A 203 -8.01 10.09 6.03
N THR A 204 -6.81 9.70 6.44
CA THR A 204 -5.81 10.57 7.08
C THR A 204 -4.63 10.78 6.15
N PHE A 205 -4.04 11.98 6.20
CA PHE A 205 -3.01 12.44 5.27
C PHE A 205 -1.79 12.91 6.04
N ILE A 206 -0.61 12.60 5.53
CA ILE A 206 0.66 13.12 6.04
C ILE A 206 1.46 13.65 4.85
N TRP A 207 1.55 14.98 4.73
CA TRP A 207 2.41 15.64 3.77
C TRP A 207 3.76 15.94 4.44
N SER A 208 4.87 15.53 3.81
CA SER A 208 6.20 15.77 4.33
C SER A 208 7.09 16.42 3.30
N ASP A 209 8.02 17.26 3.73
CA ASP A 209 9.05 17.85 2.88
C ASP A 209 10.24 16.88 2.66
N ALA A 210 11.21 17.30 1.86
CA ALA A 210 12.40 16.52 1.54
C ALA A 210 13.26 16.14 2.77
N THR A 211 13.06 16.79 3.93
CA THR A 211 13.74 16.46 5.18
C THR A 211 12.99 15.43 6.01
N GLY A 212 11.76 15.08 5.61
CA GLY A 212 10.85 14.23 6.35
C GLY A 212 10.05 14.99 7.43
N ALA A 213 10.10 16.32 7.44
CA ALA A 213 9.28 17.11 8.35
C ALA A 213 7.83 17.18 7.83
N VAL A 214 6.87 16.91 8.73
CA VAL A 214 5.43 17.01 8.39
C VAL A 214 5.05 18.46 8.17
N VAL A 215 4.52 18.77 7.00
CA VAL A 215 4.12 20.12 6.57
C VAL A 215 2.61 20.29 6.42
N GLY A 216 1.85 19.19 6.41
CA GLY A 216 0.38 19.21 6.32
C GLY A 216 -0.26 17.88 6.69
N THR A 217 -1.58 17.92 7.03
CA THR A 217 -2.36 16.72 7.40
C THR A 217 -3.80 16.77 6.84
N GLY A 218 -4.09 17.72 5.95
CA GLY A 218 -5.40 17.82 5.28
C GLY A 218 -5.46 17.00 3.99
N SER A 219 -6.66 16.87 3.42
CA SER A 219 -6.85 16.24 2.10
C SER A 219 -6.19 17.01 0.96
N SER A 220 -5.88 18.29 1.18
CA SER A 220 -5.08 19.11 0.29
C SER A 220 -3.91 19.76 1.03
N TYR A 221 -2.89 20.16 0.28
CA TYR A 221 -1.72 20.87 0.79
C TYR A 221 -1.33 22.00 -0.15
N ALA A 222 -1.00 23.17 0.43
CA ALA A 222 -0.54 24.33 -0.30
C ALA A 222 0.95 24.57 -0.02
N PRO A 223 1.87 24.13 -0.89
CA PRO A 223 3.31 24.35 -0.73
C PRO A 223 3.64 25.84 -0.84
N LEU A 224 4.56 26.29 0.02
CA LEU A 224 5.06 27.67 0.06
C LEU A 224 6.45 27.81 -0.54
N GLN A 225 7.09 26.73 -0.91
CA GLN A 225 8.46 26.68 -1.46
C GLN A 225 8.58 25.54 -2.47
N GLY A 226 9.51 25.68 -3.40
CA GLY A 226 9.91 24.60 -4.29
C GLY A 226 10.64 23.48 -3.55
N GLY A 227 10.55 22.27 -4.08
CA GLY A 227 11.22 21.11 -3.53
C GLY A 227 10.46 19.81 -3.78
N ASN A 228 11.01 18.72 -3.26
CA ASN A 228 10.37 17.42 -3.30
C ASN A 228 9.52 17.22 -2.04
N TYR A 229 8.36 16.65 -2.23
CA TYR A 229 7.40 16.35 -1.17
C TYR A 229 6.94 14.92 -1.28
N THR A 230 6.49 14.37 -0.15
CA THR A 230 5.86 13.06 -0.09
C THR A 230 4.48 13.17 0.52
N LEU A 231 3.58 12.30 0.07
CA LEU A 231 2.25 12.15 0.63
C LEU A 231 2.04 10.69 1.04
N GLU A 232 1.64 10.48 2.29
CA GLU A 232 1.16 9.21 2.82
C GLU A 232 -0.34 9.35 3.12
N VAL A 233 -1.13 8.36 2.70
CA VAL A 233 -2.59 8.33 2.91
C VAL A 233 -2.96 7.01 3.55
N PHE A 234 -3.76 7.08 4.63
CA PHE A 234 -4.22 5.92 5.38
C PHE A 234 -5.74 5.90 5.41
N ASP A 235 -6.34 4.72 5.27
CA ASP A 235 -7.76 4.54 5.51
C ASP A 235 -8.06 4.67 7.02
N ALA A 236 -8.89 5.64 7.38
CA ALA A 236 -9.28 5.92 8.76
C ALA A 236 -10.53 5.15 9.19
N THR A 237 -11.24 4.52 8.25
CA THR A 237 -12.49 3.79 8.52
C THR A 237 -12.26 2.35 8.95
N LEU A 238 -11.11 1.79 8.55
CA LEU A 238 -10.74 0.40 8.80
C LEU A 238 -9.79 0.29 10.00
N SER A 239 -9.96 -0.74 10.80
CA SER A 239 -9.09 -1.01 11.95
C SER A 239 -7.64 -1.31 11.56
N THR A 240 -7.41 -1.78 10.35
CA THR A 240 -6.10 -2.09 9.77
C THR A 240 -5.32 -0.85 9.36
N GLN A 241 -6.01 0.30 9.17
CA GLN A 241 -5.41 1.55 8.70
C GLN A 241 -4.51 1.35 7.47
N CYS A 242 -5.04 0.68 6.43
CA CYS A 242 -4.30 0.39 5.21
C CYS A 242 -3.76 1.68 4.59
N ALA A 243 -2.48 1.66 4.25
CA ALA A 243 -1.77 2.80 3.67
C ALA A 243 -1.66 2.68 2.16
N ALA A 244 -1.91 3.79 1.44
CA ALA A 244 -1.56 3.87 0.03
C ALA A 244 -0.03 3.78 -0.17
N PRO A 245 0.44 3.37 -1.36
CA PRO A 245 1.83 3.62 -1.74
C PRO A 245 2.18 5.09 -1.53
N VAL A 246 3.42 5.35 -1.09
CA VAL A 246 3.87 6.73 -0.84
C VAL A 246 3.97 7.45 -2.18
N GLU A 247 3.20 8.54 -2.34
CA GLU A 247 3.30 9.42 -3.49
C GLU A 247 4.44 10.43 -3.31
N VAL A 248 5.19 10.65 -4.38
CA VAL A 248 6.30 11.62 -4.44
C VAL A 248 6.02 12.62 -5.55
N PHE A 249 6.05 13.92 -5.23
CA PHE A 249 5.85 14.97 -6.21
C PHE A 249 6.87 16.09 -6.04
N THR A 250 7.09 16.85 -7.11
CA THR A 250 8.02 17.98 -7.15
C THR A 250 7.28 19.29 -7.33
N VAL A 251 7.63 20.28 -6.53
CA VAL A 251 7.17 21.66 -6.71
C VAL A 251 8.32 22.47 -7.31
N ILE A 252 8.11 22.98 -8.51
CA ILE A 252 9.09 23.76 -9.27
C ILE A 252 8.74 25.23 -9.14
N GLU A 253 9.63 26.03 -8.60
CA GLU A 253 9.45 27.49 -8.56
C GLU A 253 9.65 28.10 -9.94
N SER A 254 8.77 29.02 -10.30
CA SER A 254 8.92 29.85 -11.48
C SER A 254 8.61 31.32 -11.14
N THR A 255 9.30 32.25 -11.81
CA THR A 255 9.16 33.70 -11.56
C THR A 255 8.75 34.42 -12.82
N PRO A 256 8.05 35.58 -12.69
CA PRO A 256 7.93 36.51 -13.80
C PRO A 256 9.31 36.92 -14.32
N PRO A 257 9.45 37.23 -15.63
CA PRO A 257 10.71 37.65 -16.19
C PRO A 257 11.14 39.01 -15.64
N LEU A 258 12.41 39.13 -15.18
CA LEU A 258 13.05 40.44 -15.05
C LEU A 258 13.69 40.77 -16.39
N LEU A 259 12.96 41.58 -17.19
CA LEU A 259 13.29 41.87 -18.59
C LEU A 259 14.18 43.12 -18.73
N THR A 260 15.26 43.03 -19.48
CA THR A 260 16.03 44.14 -19.99
C THR A 260 16.15 44.06 -21.51
N ALA A 261 16.18 45.17 -22.21
CA ALA A 261 16.42 45.16 -23.64
C ALA A 261 17.20 46.41 -24.07
N GLN A 262 18.03 46.26 -25.08
CA GLN A 262 18.84 47.33 -25.64
C GLN A 262 19.02 47.19 -27.14
N VAL A 263 19.35 48.28 -27.82
CA VAL A 263 19.80 48.24 -29.20
C VAL A 263 21.29 47.89 -29.20
N SER A 264 21.68 46.80 -29.85
CA SER A 264 23.08 46.35 -29.90
C SER A 264 23.87 46.83 -31.09
N THR A 265 23.19 47.44 -32.07
CA THR A 265 23.81 48.04 -33.27
C THR A 265 24.11 49.51 -33.07
N ALA A 266 25.19 49.99 -33.72
CA ALA A 266 25.51 51.42 -33.75
C ALA A 266 24.45 52.22 -34.53
N ALA A 267 24.26 53.51 -34.19
CA ALA A 267 23.57 54.45 -35.05
C ALA A 267 24.20 54.47 -36.46
N PHE A 268 23.38 54.61 -37.50
CA PHE A 268 23.78 54.52 -38.91
C PHE A 268 24.16 53.13 -39.41
N ALA A 269 23.82 52.07 -38.66
CA ALA A 269 23.92 50.72 -39.17
C ALA A 269 22.89 50.49 -40.30
N SER A 270 23.22 49.63 -41.26
CA SER A 270 22.27 49.28 -42.34
C SER A 270 21.06 48.49 -41.86
N THR A 271 21.15 47.84 -40.72
CA THR A 271 20.09 47.12 -40.05
C THR A 271 20.28 47.27 -38.54
N HIS A 272 19.17 47.32 -37.80
CA HIS A 272 19.20 47.43 -36.35
C HIS A 272 18.83 46.12 -35.69
N VAL A 273 19.46 45.86 -34.53
CA VAL A 273 19.21 44.68 -33.72
C VAL A 273 18.84 45.11 -32.30
N ILE A 274 17.77 44.57 -31.78
CA ILE A 274 17.42 44.65 -30.37
C ILE A 274 17.80 43.32 -29.71
N GLU A 275 18.54 43.41 -28.61
CA GLU A 275 18.82 42.27 -27.72
C GLU A 275 18.07 42.45 -26.43
N ALA A 276 17.28 41.44 -26.08
CA ALA A 276 16.52 41.34 -24.86
C ALA A 276 16.98 40.16 -24.04
N VAL A 277 17.04 40.32 -22.72
CA VAL A 277 17.42 39.29 -21.77
C VAL A 277 16.42 39.29 -20.62
N ALA A 278 15.78 38.15 -20.41
CA ALA A 278 14.97 37.88 -19.22
C ALA A 278 15.79 37.04 -18.24
N THR A 279 15.72 37.40 -16.97
CA THR A 279 16.37 36.68 -15.88
C THR A 279 15.31 36.30 -14.82
N GLY A 280 15.54 35.19 -14.11
CA GLY A 280 14.65 34.64 -13.09
C GLY A 280 14.76 33.10 -13.06
N GLN A 281 13.82 32.45 -12.39
CA GLN A 281 13.76 30.98 -12.27
C GLN A 281 12.80 30.35 -13.31
N GLY A 282 12.27 31.16 -14.26
CA GLY A 282 11.34 30.74 -15.29
C GLY A 282 12.01 30.29 -16.59
N ILE A 283 11.19 29.77 -17.50
CA ILE A 283 11.53 29.51 -18.89
C ILE A 283 10.85 30.60 -19.73
N TYR A 284 11.63 31.44 -20.42
CA TYR A 284 11.08 32.64 -21.02
C TYR A 284 11.08 32.59 -22.55
N GLU A 285 10.02 33.15 -23.11
CA GLU A 285 9.93 33.46 -24.54
C GLU A 285 9.67 34.96 -24.75
N TYR A 286 10.00 35.46 -25.92
CA TYR A 286 10.05 36.87 -26.24
C TYR A 286 9.17 37.19 -27.45
N SER A 287 8.62 38.42 -27.47
CA SER A 287 7.88 38.98 -28.61
C SER A 287 8.26 40.45 -28.80
N LEU A 288 8.41 40.88 -30.04
CA LEU A 288 8.59 42.30 -30.40
C LEU A 288 7.27 42.81 -30.99
N ASP A 289 6.77 43.92 -30.45
CA ASP A 289 5.59 44.64 -30.95
C ASP A 289 4.36 43.73 -31.14
N GLN A 290 4.12 42.81 -30.22
CA GLN A 290 3.05 41.79 -30.28
C GLN A 290 3.15 40.85 -31.49
N GLY A 291 4.34 40.72 -32.06
CA GLY A 291 4.65 39.74 -33.10
C GLY A 291 4.69 38.30 -32.59
N PRO A 292 5.20 37.35 -33.37
CA PRO A 292 5.30 35.95 -32.97
C PRO A 292 6.22 35.80 -31.77
N TRP A 293 5.87 34.84 -30.91
CA TRP A 293 6.71 34.44 -29.77
C TRP A 293 7.86 33.53 -30.21
N GLY A 294 9.01 33.67 -29.57
CA GLY A 294 10.20 32.86 -29.79
C GLY A 294 11.07 32.75 -28.53
N ASP A 295 11.93 31.77 -28.49
CA ASP A 295 12.85 31.48 -27.39
C ASP A 295 14.08 32.40 -27.38
N SER A 296 14.28 33.17 -28.48
CA SER A 296 15.38 34.10 -28.62
C SER A 296 14.95 35.53 -28.36
N GLY A 297 15.68 36.22 -27.48
CA GLY A 297 15.52 37.65 -27.25
C GLY A 297 16.22 38.54 -28.30
N MET A 298 16.74 37.99 -29.41
CA MET A 298 17.44 38.72 -30.48
C MET A 298 16.45 39.00 -31.63
N PHE A 299 16.17 40.31 -31.89
CA PHE A 299 15.35 40.76 -32.99
C PHE A 299 16.19 41.46 -34.00
N ILE A 300 16.26 40.97 -35.23
CA ILE A 300 17.05 41.47 -36.33
C ILE A 300 16.16 42.29 -37.30
N ASP A 301 16.79 43.18 -38.09
CA ASP A 301 16.10 44.03 -39.10
C ASP A 301 14.99 44.91 -38.50
N VAL A 302 15.24 45.43 -37.30
CA VAL A 302 14.26 46.28 -36.58
C VAL A 302 14.29 47.66 -37.21
N THR A 303 13.14 48.22 -37.48
CA THR A 303 12.98 49.58 -38.06
C THR A 303 13.32 50.67 -37.04
N PRO A 304 13.74 51.89 -37.47
CA PRO A 304 13.84 53.00 -36.54
C PRO A 304 12.48 53.37 -35.94
N GLY A 305 12.47 53.66 -34.63
CA GLY A 305 11.28 54.05 -33.91
C GLY A 305 11.20 53.49 -32.48
N GLN A 306 10.02 53.56 -31.89
CA GLN A 306 9.71 52.96 -30.59
C GLN A 306 9.24 51.55 -30.79
N HIS A 307 9.80 50.65 -30.02
CA HIS A 307 9.44 49.23 -30.00
C HIS A 307 9.16 48.76 -28.59
N VAL A 308 8.32 47.74 -28.45
CA VAL A 308 7.97 47.12 -27.17
C VAL A 308 8.43 45.64 -27.22
N VAL A 309 9.39 45.32 -26.40
CA VAL A 309 9.74 43.92 -26.16
C VAL A 309 8.94 43.39 -24.99
N THR A 310 8.28 42.27 -25.18
CA THR A 310 7.57 41.53 -24.15
C THR A 310 8.27 40.19 -23.93
N ALA A 311 8.48 39.81 -22.69
CA ALA A 311 8.86 38.46 -22.32
C ALA A 311 7.77 37.88 -21.42
N ARG A 312 7.50 36.58 -21.56
CA ARG A 312 6.58 35.82 -20.67
C ARG A 312 7.21 34.53 -20.20
N ASP A 313 6.80 34.12 -19.02
CA ASP A 313 7.17 32.81 -18.49
C ASP A 313 6.28 31.73 -19.11
N LEU A 314 6.88 30.64 -19.60
CA LEU A 314 6.16 29.50 -20.19
C LEU A 314 5.36 28.71 -19.14
N ASN A 315 5.76 28.78 -17.87
CA ASN A 315 5.05 28.19 -16.74
C ASN A 315 3.83 29.02 -16.28
N GLY A 316 3.61 30.21 -16.92
CA GLY A 316 2.45 31.05 -16.67
C GLY A 316 2.58 31.98 -15.46
N CYS A 317 3.78 32.15 -14.89
CA CYS A 317 3.98 32.99 -13.70
C CYS A 317 4.04 34.49 -13.97
N GLY A 318 3.89 34.92 -15.21
CA GLY A 318 3.74 36.33 -15.57
C GLY A 318 4.51 36.76 -16.78
N GLU A 319 4.38 38.09 -17.11
CA GLU A 319 5.06 38.71 -18.23
C GLU A 319 5.62 40.08 -17.82
N ALA A 320 6.61 40.56 -18.56
CA ALA A 320 7.19 41.90 -18.43
C ALA A 320 7.38 42.54 -19.79
N GLN A 321 7.35 43.88 -19.82
CA GLN A 321 7.53 44.67 -21.01
C GLN A 321 8.59 45.74 -20.83
N VAL A 322 9.37 46.00 -21.86
CA VAL A 322 10.37 47.04 -21.90
C VAL A 322 10.23 47.81 -23.23
N VAL A 323 10.24 49.13 -23.14
CA VAL A 323 10.25 50.02 -24.31
C VAL A 323 11.69 50.31 -24.74
N VAL A 324 11.96 50.11 -26.01
CA VAL A 324 13.30 50.34 -26.62
C VAL A 324 13.13 51.35 -27.79
N TYR A 325 14.04 52.29 -27.88
CA TYR A 325 14.03 53.27 -28.96
C TYR A 325 15.21 52.96 -29.89
N VAL A 326 14.92 52.62 -31.15
CA VAL A 326 15.89 52.51 -32.24
C VAL A 326 16.02 53.88 -32.88
N ILE A 327 17.18 54.49 -32.61
CA ILE A 327 17.46 55.83 -33.13
C ILE A 327 18.35 55.67 -34.35
N ASP A 328 17.93 56.25 -35.47
CA ASP A 328 18.69 56.34 -36.69
C ASP A 328 18.59 57.73 -37.26
N TYR A 329 19.57 58.10 -38.01
CA TYR A 329 19.62 59.39 -38.65
C TYR A 329 19.80 59.19 -40.16
N PRO A 330 19.32 60.12 -41.02
CA PRO A 330 19.59 60.03 -42.44
C PRO A 330 21.09 60.03 -42.68
N LEU A 331 21.59 59.07 -43.48
CA LEU A 331 23.02 58.91 -43.80
C LEU A 331 23.58 60.14 -44.57
N TYR A 332 22.73 60.95 -45.16
CA TYR A 332 23.10 62.14 -45.89
C TYR A 332 21.94 63.18 -45.85
N PHE A 333 22.29 64.39 -46.06
CA PHE A 333 21.30 65.44 -46.38
C PHE A 333 21.78 66.18 -47.62
N THR A 334 20.84 66.68 -48.40
CA THR A 334 21.08 67.32 -49.71
C THR A 334 20.41 68.67 -49.71
N PRO A 335 21.08 69.72 -49.22
CA PRO A 335 20.49 71.05 -49.13
C PRO A 335 20.42 71.73 -50.50
N ASN A 336 19.57 71.19 -51.41
CA ASN A 336 19.36 71.69 -52.77
C ASN A 336 18.03 72.42 -52.94
N GLY A 337 17.22 72.52 -51.87
CA GLY A 337 15.96 73.23 -51.84
C GLY A 337 14.78 72.53 -52.55
N ASP A 338 14.91 71.22 -52.82
CA ASP A 338 13.85 70.43 -53.45
C ASP A 338 12.78 69.91 -52.49
N GLY A 339 12.96 70.12 -51.20
CA GLY A 339 12.06 69.65 -50.12
C GLY A 339 12.34 68.23 -49.62
N TYR A 340 13.36 67.52 -50.15
CA TYR A 340 13.77 66.21 -49.73
C TYR A 340 15.18 66.24 -49.12
N ASN A 341 15.30 65.78 -47.87
CA ASN A 341 16.57 65.77 -47.14
C ASN A 341 17.32 67.12 -47.12
N ASP A 342 16.64 68.28 -47.25
CA ASP A 342 17.19 69.61 -47.22
C ASP A 342 17.68 70.05 -45.83
N THR A 343 17.15 69.42 -44.79
CA THR A 343 17.47 69.74 -43.39
C THR A 343 17.81 68.44 -42.64
N TRP A 344 18.72 68.52 -41.72
CA TRP A 344 19.04 67.45 -40.78
C TRP A 344 18.10 67.57 -39.58
N ASN A 345 17.06 66.72 -39.50
CA ASN A 345 16.06 66.72 -38.45
C ASN A 345 16.12 65.41 -37.63
#